data_0c0c44b42135ae828c0e866388e42b8d
#
_entry.id   0c0c44b42135ae828c0e866388e42b8d
#
_cell.length_a   1.000
_cell.length_b   1.000
_cell.length_c   1.000
_cell.angle_alpha   90.00
_cell.angle_beta   90.00
_cell.angle_gamma   90.00
#
_symmetry.space_group_name_H-M   'P 1'
#
loop_
_entity.id
_entity.type
_entity.pdbx_description
1 polymer ?
#
loop_
_entity_poly.entity_id
_entity_poly.type
_entity_poly.pdbx_seq_one_letter_code
_entity_poly.pdbx_strand_id
1 'polypeptide(L)'
;LKKKHNKTISAKVGSMFDCDIWMPIEMESYKSGDHFFWASTNLNDLNFVMYSYPFRDNNTFTKEYFIAKRDSVMKVNLPGEREGMYMETADSIFVEARNISVDGDFAYEVRGLWDMKNDAMGGPFVSHVRVDRANARVVVVEGFVYNPAKLKRDLIRRLNAALYTLKLPSQKAVAEIPVEGDGFTEEKMVPDETPDNKANK
;
A
#
# COMPACT_ATOMS: atom_id res chain seq x y z
N LEU A 1 17.73 -2.55 -12.09
CA LEU A 1 17.76 -2.31 -10.63
C LEU A 1 18.76 -3.22 -9.92
N LYS A 2 18.78 -4.54 -10.13
CA LYS A 2 19.66 -5.46 -9.38
C LYS A 2 21.13 -5.04 -9.35
N LYS A 3 21.67 -4.51 -10.44
CA LYS A 3 23.08 -4.10 -10.55
C LYS A 3 23.35 -2.65 -10.17
N LYS A 4 22.35 -1.77 -10.18
CA LYS A 4 22.48 -0.32 -9.91
C LYS A 4 21.27 0.17 -9.10
N HIS A 5 21.39 0.12 -7.78
CA HIS A 5 20.43 0.70 -6.85
C HIS A 5 21.18 1.49 -5.76
N ASN A 6 20.48 2.38 -5.10
CA ASN A 6 21.05 3.15 -3.99
C ASN A 6 21.13 2.27 -2.73
N LYS A 7 22.32 1.70 -2.48
CA LYS A 7 22.54 0.78 -1.36
C LYS A 7 22.32 1.45 0.00
N THR A 8 22.73 2.70 0.15
CA THR A 8 22.62 3.43 1.40
C THR A 8 21.17 3.65 1.80
N ILE A 9 20.36 4.17 0.88
CA ILE A 9 18.92 4.39 1.13
C ILE A 9 18.19 3.04 1.26
N SER A 10 18.53 2.05 0.46
CA SER A 10 17.95 0.69 0.58
C SER A 10 18.22 0.09 1.95
N ALA A 11 19.45 0.18 2.46
CA ALA A 11 19.79 -0.31 3.79
C ALA A 11 19.06 0.46 4.91
N LYS A 12 18.88 1.78 4.76
CA LYS A 12 18.11 2.58 5.71
C LYS A 12 16.65 2.16 5.78
N VAL A 13 16.00 1.98 4.63
CA VAL A 13 14.61 1.48 4.56
C VAL A 13 14.53 0.07 5.13
N GLY A 14 15.47 -0.81 4.75
CA GLY A 14 15.54 -2.19 5.23
C GLY A 14 15.61 -2.29 6.74
N SER A 15 16.46 -1.47 7.37
CA SER A 15 16.58 -1.46 8.83
C SER A 15 15.34 -0.91 9.55
N MET A 16 14.59 0.01 8.92
CA MET A 16 13.39 0.59 9.51
C MET A 16 12.16 -0.33 9.41
N PHE A 17 12.06 -1.05 8.29
CA PHE A 17 10.87 -1.86 7.99
C PHE A 17 11.14 -3.36 7.97
N ASP A 18 12.31 -3.80 8.42
CA ASP A 18 12.71 -5.21 8.40
C ASP A 18 12.38 -5.85 7.03
N CYS A 19 12.96 -5.29 5.96
CA CYS A 19 12.67 -5.69 4.59
C CYS A 19 13.89 -5.47 3.68
N ASP A 20 13.83 -6.05 2.49
CA ASP A 20 14.75 -5.75 1.40
C ASP A 20 14.01 -5.01 0.29
N ILE A 21 14.58 -3.92 -0.21
CA ILE A 21 14.06 -3.17 -1.35
C ILE A 21 15.20 -2.50 -2.12
N TRP A 22 15.09 -2.43 -3.44
CA TRP A 22 16.09 -1.77 -4.28
C TRP A 22 15.63 -0.37 -4.69
N MET A 23 16.10 0.61 -3.96
CA MET A 23 15.81 2.00 -4.23
C MET A 23 16.48 2.47 -5.53
N PRO A 24 15.81 3.30 -6.35
CA PRO A 24 16.44 3.92 -7.52
C PRO A 24 17.74 4.62 -7.15
N ILE A 25 18.75 4.50 -8.02
CA ILE A 25 20.09 5.04 -7.75
C ILE A 25 20.09 6.56 -7.62
N GLU A 26 19.11 7.23 -8.22
CA GLU A 26 18.98 8.68 -8.25
C GLU A 26 18.34 9.28 -6.99
N MET A 27 17.88 8.45 -6.06
CA MET A 27 17.39 8.93 -4.76
C MET A 27 18.56 9.53 -3.97
N GLU A 28 18.44 10.79 -3.55
CA GLU A 28 19.53 11.52 -2.91
C GLU A 28 19.20 12.00 -1.51
N SER A 29 17.94 12.28 -1.24
CA SER A 29 17.47 12.75 0.05
C SER A 29 16.38 11.86 0.63
N TYR A 30 16.24 11.87 1.97
CA TYR A 30 15.15 11.18 2.64
C TYR A 30 14.73 11.86 3.94
N LYS A 31 13.48 11.62 4.34
CA LYS A 31 12.93 11.89 5.67
C LYS A 31 12.39 10.60 6.26
N SER A 32 12.44 10.44 7.56
CA SER A 32 11.92 9.27 8.26
C SER A 32 11.22 9.65 9.56
N GLY A 33 10.16 8.93 9.88
CA GLY A 33 9.44 8.92 11.15
C GLY A 33 9.29 7.49 11.65
N ASP A 34 8.54 7.24 12.72
CA ASP A 34 8.45 5.91 13.34
C ASP A 34 7.94 4.82 12.39
N HIS A 35 6.94 5.13 11.58
CA HIS A 35 6.31 4.20 10.63
C HIS A 35 6.21 4.79 9.23
N PHE A 36 7.03 5.78 8.91
CA PHE A 36 7.00 6.50 7.65
C PHE A 36 8.40 6.80 7.14
N PHE A 37 8.60 6.60 5.85
CA PHE A 37 9.82 6.93 5.13
C PHE A 37 9.48 7.59 3.80
N TRP A 38 10.17 8.65 3.44
CA TRP A 38 10.08 9.33 2.15
C TRP A 38 11.46 9.61 1.61
N ALA A 39 11.74 9.19 0.38
CA ALA A 39 12.96 9.54 -0.36
C ALA A 39 12.63 10.21 -1.68
N SER A 40 13.51 11.10 -2.12
CA SER A 40 13.35 11.82 -3.38
C SER A 40 14.67 12.01 -4.11
N THR A 41 14.58 12.28 -5.41
CA THR A 41 15.69 12.84 -6.21
C THR A 41 15.93 14.29 -5.83
N ASN A 42 17.10 14.83 -6.22
CA ASN A 42 17.45 16.23 -5.96
C ASN A 42 16.45 17.24 -6.55
N LEU A 43 15.83 16.90 -7.69
CA LEU A 43 14.81 17.73 -8.34
C LEU A 43 13.39 17.44 -7.82
N ASN A 44 13.22 16.53 -6.87
CA ASN A 44 11.93 16.06 -6.36
C ASN A 44 10.98 15.52 -7.44
N ASP A 45 11.50 15.13 -8.61
CA ASP A 45 10.68 14.63 -9.71
C ASP A 45 10.28 13.16 -9.53
N LEU A 46 11.16 12.33 -8.92
CA LEU A 46 10.81 10.98 -8.45
C LEU A 46 10.77 10.94 -6.93
N ASN A 47 9.71 10.36 -6.42
CA ASN A 47 9.49 10.24 -4.99
C ASN A 47 9.08 8.81 -4.65
N PHE A 48 9.61 8.31 -3.55
CA PHE A 48 9.31 7.01 -2.98
C PHE A 48 8.85 7.18 -1.56
N VAL A 49 7.74 6.56 -1.20
CA VAL A 49 7.20 6.56 0.16
C VAL A 49 7.01 5.13 0.61
N MET A 50 7.30 4.87 1.87
CA MET A 50 6.98 3.61 2.55
C MET A 50 6.40 3.91 3.92
N TYR A 51 5.31 3.24 4.26
CA TYR A 51 4.71 3.36 5.58
C TYR A 51 4.05 2.05 6.01
N SER A 52 3.84 1.91 7.31
CA SER A 52 3.20 0.72 7.85
C SER A 52 2.18 1.06 8.94
N TYR A 53 1.21 0.16 9.10
CA TYR A 53 0.19 0.23 10.14
C TYR A 53 -0.26 -1.20 10.52
N PRO A 54 -0.85 -1.41 11.72
CA PRO A 54 -1.31 -2.73 12.13
C PRO A 54 -2.31 -3.33 11.15
N PHE A 55 -2.11 -4.59 10.77
CA PHE A 55 -3.09 -5.35 10.01
C PHE A 55 -4.24 -5.73 10.93
N ARG A 56 -5.47 -5.42 10.54
CA ARG A 56 -6.69 -5.75 11.30
C ARG A 56 -7.56 -6.75 10.56
N ASP A 57 -7.90 -6.43 9.31
CA ASP A 57 -8.80 -7.22 8.48
C ASP A 57 -8.58 -6.95 6.99
N ASN A 58 -9.33 -7.66 6.14
CA ASN A 58 -9.21 -7.56 4.69
C ASN A 58 -9.84 -6.29 4.09
N ASN A 59 -10.56 -5.46 4.86
CA ASN A 59 -11.06 -4.17 4.39
C ASN A 59 -9.90 -3.25 3.98
N THR A 60 -8.71 -3.51 4.51
CA THR A 60 -7.48 -2.82 4.10
C THR A 60 -7.18 -2.92 2.59
N PHE A 61 -7.75 -3.90 1.88
CA PHE A 61 -7.61 -4.11 0.44
C PHE A 61 -8.82 -3.60 -0.35
N THR A 62 -9.56 -2.64 0.18
CA THR A 62 -10.58 -1.90 -0.55
C THR A 62 -10.03 -0.55 -1.00
N LYS A 63 -10.54 -0.04 -2.10
CA LYS A 63 -10.12 1.25 -2.66
C LYS A 63 -10.42 2.39 -1.69
N GLU A 64 -11.58 2.38 -1.09
CA GLU A 64 -12.05 3.37 -0.13
C GLU A 64 -11.15 3.43 1.11
N TYR A 65 -10.81 2.28 1.67
CA TYR A 65 -9.92 2.20 2.82
C TYR A 65 -8.51 2.68 2.45
N PHE A 66 -7.99 2.24 1.30
CA PHE A 66 -6.68 2.66 0.83
C PHE A 66 -6.59 4.18 0.70
N ILE A 67 -7.55 4.82 0.01
CA ILE A 67 -7.57 6.28 -0.19
C ILE A 67 -7.60 6.99 1.17
N ALA A 68 -8.54 6.64 2.05
CA ALA A 68 -8.67 7.26 3.36
C ALA A 68 -7.39 7.11 4.21
N LYS A 69 -6.76 5.92 4.19
CA LYS A 69 -5.51 5.66 4.92
C LYS A 69 -4.34 6.43 4.31
N ARG A 70 -4.18 6.38 2.97
CA ARG A 70 -3.14 7.11 2.25
C ARG A 70 -3.21 8.60 2.56
N ASP A 71 -4.37 9.21 2.39
CA ASP A 71 -4.55 10.65 2.57
C ASP A 71 -4.30 11.08 4.02
N SER A 72 -4.72 10.27 4.99
CA SER A 72 -4.40 10.49 6.40
C SER A 72 -2.89 10.48 6.67
N VAL A 73 -2.15 9.55 6.06
CA VAL A 73 -0.68 9.45 6.21
C VAL A 73 0.01 10.61 5.48
N MET A 74 -0.39 10.91 4.24
CA MET A 74 0.24 11.95 3.43
C MET A 74 0.00 13.34 4.02
N LYS A 75 -1.18 13.60 4.55
CA LYS A 75 -1.52 14.87 5.22
C LYS A 75 -0.57 15.22 6.36
N VAL A 76 -0.14 14.22 7.12
CA VAL A 76 0.77 14.42 8.26
C VAL A 76 2.23 14.53 7.81
N ASN A 77 2.63 13.73 6.82
CA ASN A 77 4.05 13.53 6.49
C ASN A 77 4.52 14.33 5.27
N LEU A 78 3.61 14.74 4.40
CA LEU A 78 3.88 15.53 3.19
C LEU A 78 3.05 16.82 3.18
N PRO A 79 3.27 17.72 4.19
CA PRO A 79 2.64 19.03 4.18
C PRO A 79 3.24 19.88 3.05
N GLY A 80 2.46 20.81 2.53
CA GLY A 80 2.95 21.84 1.64
C GLY A 80 3.66 22.98 2.37
N GLU A 81 4.02 24.03 1.62
CA GLU A 81 4.79 25.17 2.16
C GLU A 81 3.99 26.07 3.08
N ARG A 82 2.67 26.12 2.92
CA ARG A 82 1.76 26.97 3.68
C ARG A 82 0.81 26.13 4.53
N GLU A 83 0.32 26.72 5.60
CA GLU A 83 -0.69 26.11 6.45
C GLU A 83 -1.93 25.66 5.64
N GLY A 84 -2.43 24.46 5.93
CA GLY A 84 -3.56 23.86 5.21
C GLY A 84 -3.21 23.22 3.87
N MET A 85 -1.95 23.24 3.43
CA MET A 85 -1.47 22.52 2.25
C MET A 85 -0.94 21.14 2.65
N TYR A 86 -1.37 20.10 1.95
CA TYR A 86 -0.91 18.71 2.14
C TYR A 86 -1.24 17.88 0.90
N MET A 87 -0.51 16.80 0.71
CA MET A 87 -0.78 15.85 -0.37
C MET A 87 -2.03 15.04 -0.06
N GLU A 88 -2.89 14.89 -1.07
CA GLU A 88 -4.07 14.01 -1.05
C GLU A 88 -4.22 13.24 -2.37
N THR A 89 -5.13 12.29 -2.42
CA THR A 89 -5.52 11.61 -3.66
C THR A 89 -6.47 12.53 -4.43
N ALA A 90 -6.21 12.74 -5.72
CA ALA A 90 -7.02 13.64 -6.54
C ALA A 90 -8.45 13.11 -6.73
N ASP A 91 -9.44 13.83 -6.24
CA ASP A 91 -10.86 13.44 -6.29
C ASP A 91 -11.44 13.38 -7.71
N SER A 92 -10.88 14.17 -8.62
CA SER A 92 -11.40 14.32 -9.99
C SER A 92 -11.04 13.17 -10.94
N ILE A 93 -10.17 12.25 -10.52
CA ILE A 93 -9.63 11.20 -11.38
C ILE A 93 -9.91 9.83 -10.77
N PHE A 94 -10.35 8.91 -11.64
CA PHE A 94 -10.61 7.53 -11.24
C PHE A 94 -9.35 6.84 -10.72
N VAL A 95 -9.43 6.28 -9.51
CA VAL A 95 -8.39 5.45 -8.92
C VAL A 95 -8.61 4.00 -9.37
N GLU A 96 -7.60 3.42 -10.00
CA GLU A 96 -7.57 2.02 -10.39
C GLU A 96 -6.96 1.18 -9.27
N ALA A 97 -7.59 0.06 -8.97
CA ALA A 97 -7.10 -0.87 -7.96
C ALA A 97 -7.28 -2.32 -8.44
N ARG A 98 -6.28 -3.16 -8.18
CA ARG A 98 -6.31 -4.56 -8.57
C ARG A 98 -5.43 -5.45 -7.69
N ASN A 99 -5.79 -6.71 -7.62
CA ASN A 99 -4.96 -7.73 -7.00
C ASN A 99 -3.85 -8.14 -7.97
N ILE A 100 -2.62 -8.20 -7.46
CA ILE A 100 -1.44 -8.67 -8.20
C ILE A 100 -0.68 -9.69 -7.37
N SER A 101 0.26 -10.39 -7.99
CA SER A 101 1.23 -11.24 -7.30
C SER A 101 2.63 -10.64 -7.43
N VAL A 102 3.37 -10.59 -6.33
CA VAL A 102 4.76 -10.16 -6.27
C VAL A 102 5.59 -11.25 -5.61
N ASP A 103 6.49 -11.89 -6.35
CA ASP A 103 7.27 -13.05 -5.89
C ASP A 103 6.40 -14.20 -5.31
N GLY A 104 5.19 -14.40 -5.86
CA GLY A 104 4.24 -15.42 -5.40
C GLY A 104 3.29 -14.97 -4.29
N ASP A 105 3.56 -13.86 -3.64
CA ASP A 105 2.72 -13.31 -2.58
C ASP A 105 1.66 -12.34 -3.11
N PHE A 106 0.55 -12.26 -2.39
CA PHE A 106 -0.50 -11.29 -2.66
C PHE A 106 -0.03 -9.86 -2.43
N ALA A 107 -0.39 -8.98 -3.35
CA ALA A 107 -0.30 -7.53 -3.20
C ALA A 107 -1.53 -6.85 -3.82
N TYR A 108 -1.95 -5.73 -3.24
CA TYR A 108 -3.00 -4.88 -3.78
C TYR A 108 -2.36 -3.66 -4.41
N GLU A 109 -2.39 -3.57 -5.74
CA GLU A 109 -1.84 -2.44 -6.49
C GLU A 109 -2.92 -1.38 -6.65
N VAL A 110 -2.56 -0.13 -6.34
CA VAL A 110 -3.42 1.03 -6.56
C VAL A 110 -2.69 2.07 -7.39
N ARG A 111 -3.37 2.64 -8.38
CA ARG A 111 -2.87 3.68 -9.28
C ARG A 111 -3.85 4.84 -9.33
N GLY A 112 -3.33 6.05 -9.32
CA GLY A 112 -4.13 7.24 -9.39
C GLY A 112 -3.30 8.49 -9.63
N LEU A 113 -3.94 9.62 -9.42
CA LEU A 113 -3.28 10.91 -9.33
C LEU A 113 -3.33 11.44 -7.90
N TRP A 114 -2.30 12.13 -7.53
CA TRP A 114 -2.23 12.95 -6.32
C TRP A 114 -2.26 14.42 -6.69
N ASP A 115 -2.76 15.23 -5.81
CA ASP A 115 -2.61 16.68 -5.85
C ASP A 115 -2.22 17.24 -4.48
N MET A 116 -1.80 18.50 -4.48
CA MET A 116 -1.51 19.23 -3.28
C MET A 116 -2.70 20.12 -2.94
N LYS A 117 -3.35 19.88 -1.83
CA LYS A 117 -4.45 20.72 -1.33
C LYS A 117 -4.04 22.19 -1.35
N ASN A 118 -4.87 23.04 -1.96
CA ASN A 118 -4.66 24.48 -2.12
C ASN A 118 -3.40 24.86 -2.92
N ASP A 119 -2.96 24.01 -3.86
CA ASP A 119 -1.88 24.26 -4.80
C ASP A 119 -2.16 23.60 -6.16
N ALA A 120 -1.41 23.99 -7.18
CA ALA A 120 -1.49 23.42 -8.54
C ALA A 120 -0.54 22.21 -8.75
N MET A 121 0.12 21.74 -7.69
CA MET A 121 1.02 20.58 -7.78
C MET A 121 0.22 19.29 -7.84
N GLY A 122 0.63 18.37 -8.72
CA GLY A 122 0.01 17.06 -8.83
C GLY A 122 0.76 16.15 -9.79
N GLY A 123 0.40 14.86 -9.79
CA GLY A 123 1.01 13.88 -10.68
C GLY A 123 0.53 12.46 -10.43
N PRO A 124 1.05 11.48 -11.18
CA PRO A 124 0.68 10.09 -11.00
C PRO A 124 1.36 9.47 -9.78
N PHE A 125 0.68 8.48 -9.19
CA PHE A 125 1.24 7.57 -8.21
C PHE A 125 0.93 6.11 -8.56
N VAL A 126 1.74 5.22 -8.01
CA VAL A 126 1.50 3.77 -7.96
C VAL A 126 1.90 3.26 -6.59
N SER A 127 1.03 2.45 -5.97
CA SER A 127 1.23 1.90 -4.64
C SER A 127 1.04 0.39 -4.65
N HIS A 128 1.82 -0.33 -3.84
CA HIS A 128 1.58 -1.73 -3.49
C HIS A 128 1.30 -1.84 -1.99
N VAL A 129 0.17 -2.40 -1.64
CA VAL A 129 -0.24 -2.71 -0.26
C VAL A 129 0.04 -4.19 -0.02
N ARG A 130 0.84 -4.52 0.99
CA ARG A 130 1.26 -5.88 1.30
C ARG A 130 1.08 -6.18 2.78
N VAL A 131 0.86 -7.45 3.12
CA VAL A 131 0.82 -7.91 4.51
C VAL A 131 2.18 -8.46 4.90
N ASP A 132 2.78 -7.85 5.91
CA ASP A 132 3.90 -8.40 6.64
C ASP A 132 3.35 -9.25 7.79
N ARG A 133 3.16 -10.54 7.51
CA ARG A 133 2.56 -11.47 8.49
C ARG A 133 3.47 -11.71 9.68
N ALA A 134 4.79 -11.65 9.48
CA ALA A 134 5.75 -11.85 10.56
C ALA A 134 5.61 -10.78 11.65
N ASN A 135 5.23 -9.57 11.27
CA ASN A 135 5.09 -8.43 12.18
C ASN A 135 3.62 -7.96 12.33
N ALA A 136 2.64 -8.76 11.87
CA ALA A 136 1.20 -8.48 11.96
C ALA A 136 0.82 -7.06 11.50
N ARG A 137 1.39 -6.60 10.38
CA ARG A 137 1.19 -5.24 9.86
C ARG A 137 0.96 -5.22 8.37
N VAL A 138 0.37 -4.14 7.90
CA VAL A 138 0.35 -3.75 6.50
C VAL A 138 1.55 -2.88 6.22
N VAL A 139 2.20 -3.13 5.10
CA VAL A 139 3.27 -2.31 4.56
C VAL A 139 2.80 -1.77 3.21
N VAL A 140 2.84 -0.46 3.05
CA VAL A 140 2.55 0.22 1.78
C VAL A 140 3.84 0.82 1.24
N VAL A 141 4.13 0.51 -0.01
CA VAL A 141 5.20 1.16 -0.78
C VAL A 141 4.57 1.90 -1.94
N GLU A 142 4.95 3.14 -2.13
CA GLU A 142 4.40 4.01 -3.14
C GLU A 142 5.50 4.77 -3.88
N GLY A 143 5.33 4.87 -5.20
CA GLY A 143 6.09 5.80 -6.02
C GLY A 143 5.18 6.88 -6.58
N PHE A 144 5.57 8.14 -6.45
CA PHE A 144 4.85 9.24 -7.08
C PHE A 144 5.80 10.19 -7.82
N VAL A 145 5.26 10.89 -8.80
CA VAL A 145 6.04 11.75 -9.69
C VAL A 145 5.49 13.17 -9.67
N TYR A 146 6.38 14.14 -9.48
CA TYR A 146 6.12 15.55 -9.73
C TYR A 146 7.04 16.03 -10.86
N ASN A 147 6.50 16.22 -12.06
CA ASN A 147 7.27 16.72 -13.18
C ASN A 147 6.33 17.42 -14.19
N PRO A 148 5.97 18.69 -13.97
CA PRO A 148 4.97 19.38 -14.77
C PRO A 148 5.38 19.56 -16.24
N ALA A 149 6.68 19.63 -16.54
CA ALA A 149 7.20 19.96 -17.87
C ALA A 149 7.50 18.76 -18.77
N LYS A 150 7.41 17.51 -18.26
CA LYS A 150 7.85 16.30 -18.99
C LYS A 150 6.85 15.16 -18.92
N LEU A 151 7.01 14.20 -19.85
CA LEU A 151 6.26 12.95 -19.82
C LEU A 151 6.65 12.12 -18.58
N LYS A 152 5.64 11.68 -17.83
CA LYS A 152 5.81 11.01 -16.54
C LYS A 152 5.85 9.47 -16.64
N ARG A 153 5.55 8.92 -17.84
CA ARG A 153 5.40 7.47 -18.05
C ARG A 153 6.65 6.67 -17.66
N ASP A 154 7.83 7.13 -18.08
CA ASP A 154 9.06 6.39 -17.77
C ASP A 154 9.49 6.55 -16.33
N LEU A 155 9.21 7.70 -15.72
CA LEU A 155 9.47 7.95 -14.31
C LEU A 155 8.62 7.05 -13.43
N ILE A 156 7.30 6.99 -13.66
CA ILE A 156 6.40 6.13 -12.88
C ILE A 156 6.71 4.63 -13.09
N ARG A 157 7.15 4.22 -14.29
CA ARG A 157 7.59 2.84 -14.54
C ARG A 157 8.84 2.45 -13.75
N ARG A 158 9.79 3.37 -13.61
CA ARG A 158 11.01 3.14 -12.82
C ARG A 158 10.67 2.98 -11.33
N LEU A 159 9.80 3.82 -10.79
CA LEU A 159 9.31 3.69 -9.43
C LEU A 159 8.56 2.37 -9.26
N ASN A 160 7.62 2.05 -10.14
CA ASN A 160 6.89 0.79 -10.09
C ASN A 160 7.83 -0.43 -10.09
N ALA A 161 8.87 -0.42 -10.92
CA ALA A 161 9.86 -1.50 -10.92
C ALA A 161 10.60 -1.63 -9.58
N ALA A 162 10.79 -0.54 -8.84
CA ALA A 162 11.34 -0.60 -7.49
C ALA A 162 10.36 -1.24 -6.49
N LEU A 163 9.06 -0.94 -6.59
CA LEU A 163 8.03 -1.53 -5.71
C LEU A 163 7.99 -3.06 -5.82
N TYR A 164 8.19 -3.61 -7.03
CA TYR A 164 8.26 -5.07 -7.25
C TYR A 164 9.48 -5.73 -6.60
N THR A 165 10.47 -4.97 -6.15
CA THR A 165 11.65 -5.53 -5.48
C THR A 165 11.49 -5.68 -3.97
N LEU A 166 10.37 -5.22 -3.40
CA LEU A 166 10.11 -5.34 -1.97
C LEU A 166 10.00 -6.81 -1.56
N LYS A 167 10.85 -7.20 -0.61
CA LYS A 167 10.82 -8.50 0.08
C LYS A 167 10.58 -8.26 1.55
N LEU A 168 9.44 -8.70 2.03
CA LEU A 168 9.10 -8.73 3.44
C LEU A 168 9.72 -9.96 4.12
N PRO A 169 9.88 -9.99 5.45
CA PRO A 169 10.40 -11.16 6.15
C PRO A 169 9.66 -12.42 5.73
N SER A 170 10.40 -13.48 5.39
CA SER A 170 9.80 -14.77 5.08
C SER A 170 9.01 -15.25 6.29
N GLN A 171 7.78 -15.68 6.07
CA GLN A 171 6.89 -16.16 7.12
C GLN A 171 7.49 -17.40 7.77
N LYS A 172 8.21 -17.21 8.87
CA LYS A 172 8.33 -18.27 9.85
C LYS A 172 6.91 -18.53 10.33
N ALA A 173 6.45 -19.79 10.26
CA ALA A 173 5.11 -20.20 10.57
C ALA A 173 4.53 -19.37 11.73
N VAL A 174 3.75 -18.37 11.40
CA VAL A 174 3.04 -17.54 12.36
C VAL A 174 1.91 -18.43 12.84
N ALA A 175 1.86 -18.69 14.15
CA ALA A 175 0.66 -19.20 14.76
C ALA A 175 -0.52 -18.39 14.20
N GLU A 176 -1.53 -19.09 13.72
CA GLU A 176 -2.73 -18.50 13.12
C GLU A 176 -3.15 -17.30 13.96
N ILE A 177 -3.19 -16.13 13.34
CA ILE A 177 -3.76 -14.94 14.00
C ILE A 177 -5.18 -15.37 14.32
N PRO A 178 -5.62 -15.38 15.60
CA PRO A 178 -6.99 -15.69 15.90
C PRO A 178 -7.85 -14.69 15.14
N VAL A 179 -8.52 -15.13 14.10
CA VAL A 179 -9.66 -14.41 13.56
C VAL A 179 -10.65 -14.44 14.72
N GLU A 180 -10.87 -13.32 15.39
CA GLU A 180 -12.02 -13.20 16.27
C GLU A 180 -13.22 -13.57 15.41
N GLY A 181 -13.76 -14.76 15.64
CA GLY A 181 -14.85 -15.30 14.84
C GLY A 181 -16.04 -14.38 15.02
N ASP A 182 -16.49 -13.77 13.95
CA ASP A 182 -17.87 -13.42 13.80
C ASP A 182 -18.62 -14.76 13.98
N GLY A 183 -19.39 -14.81 15.05
CA GLY A 183 -20.15 -16.00 15.47
C GLY A 183 -21.25 -16.36 14.43
N PHE A 184 -20.83 -16.88 13.28
CA PHE A 184 -21.68 -17.67 12.42
C PHE A 184 -21.68 -19.09 12.96
N THR A 185 -22.56 -19.35 13.94
CA THR A 185 -23.02 -20.70 14.23
C THR A 185 -23.78 -21.18 12.99
N GLU A 186 -23.26 -22.18 12.31
CA GLU A 186 -24.05 -22.98 11.36
C GLU A 186 -25.22 -23.57 12.15
N GLU A 187 -26.42 -22.98 12.04
CA GLU A 187 -27.65 -23.65 12.38
C GLU A 187 -27.80 -24.87 11.46
N LYS A 188 -27.59 -26.05 12.01
CA LYS A 188 -27.95 -27.30 11.33
C LYS A 188 -29.43 -27.24 10.97
N MET A 189 -29.74 -27.15 9.68
CA MET A 189 -31.07 -27.40 9.19
C MET A 189 -31.48 -28.82 9.58
N VAL A 190 -32.43 -28.91 10.49
CA VAL A 190 -33.17 -30.15 10.78
C VAL A 190 -34.07 -30.41 9.60
N PRO A 191 -34.02 -31.61 8.98
CA PRO A 191 -34.95 -31.94 7.90
C PRO A 191 -36.38 -31.94 8.45
N ASP A 192 -37.25 -31.23 7.77
CA ASP A 192 -38.69 -31.18 8.05
C ASP A 192 -39.32 -32.57 7.77
N GLU A 193 -39.63 -33.29 8.83
CA GLU A 193 -40.38 -34.53 8.74
C GLU A 193 -41.85 -34.20 8.45
N THR A 194 -42.25 -34.33 7.18
CA THR A 194 -43.65 -34.30 6.80
C THR A 194 -44.37 -35.52 7.38
N PRO A 195 -45.48 -35.37 8.13
CA PRO A 195 -46.21 -36.54 8.63
C PRO A 195 -46.98 -37.21 7.49
N ASP A 196 -46.72 -38.50 7.40
CA ASP A 196 -47.42 -39.45 6.51
C ASP A 196 -48.89 -39.51 6.87
N ASN A 197 -49.77 -38.95 6.05
CA ASN A 197 -51.20 -39.00 6.25
C ASN A 197 -51.79 -40.26 5.58
N LYS A 198 -51.75 -41.39 6.29
CA LYS A 198 -52.59 -42.53 6.00
C LYS A 198 -53.95 -42.30 6.62
N ALA A 199 -54.94 -41.95 5.81
CA ALA A 199 -56.32 -42.07 6.18
C ALA A 199 -57.07 -42.95 5.19
N ASN A 200 -57.50 -44.03 5.72
CA ASN A 200 -58.48 -45.04 5.32
C ASN A 200 -59.69 -44.53 4.60
N LYS A 201 -60.14 -45.44 3.67
CA LYS A 201 -61.43 -45.69 3.06
C LYS A 201 -61.77 -44.86 1.84
#